data_6e55d440513666533192635a4009e18e
#
_entry.id   6e55d440513666533192635a4009e18e
#
_cell.length_a   1.000
_cell.length_b   1.000
_cell.length_c   1.000
_cell.angle_alpha   90.00
_cell.angle_beta   90.00
_cell.angle_gamma   90.00
#
_symmetry.space_group_name_H-M   'P 1'
#
loop_
_entity.id
_entity.type
_entity.pdbx_description
1 polymer ?
#
loop_
_entity_poly.entity_id
_entity_poly.type
_entity_poly.pdbx_seq_one_letter_code
_entity_poly.pdbx_strand_id
1 'polypeptide(L)'
;MRALITVVAIVVAIAALILFVQNEPTSDPAVTSATSKDLAAPTATIGLIDDARINNAESEPGNWLAYGRTYEEQRFSPLQQINRETVSELGLTWSRDMGTNRVQEATPIIVDGVMFLTSSWSRVFAVDAVTGDQIWAYDPKVPGEWGRRACCDVVNRGVAVYLGRVYVASLDGRLIALDAATGIKVWEVDTIIDRDRFYTITGAPRAAKGKIFIGNGGAEFGVRGYVTAYDAETGEQVWRFYTVPGDPSLPFEHPEMELAAETWKGGEWWKIGGGGTVWNSIVYDPDFDQIYLGVGNGSPWTRVIRSPGGGDNLFLASIVALDADTGRMNWYYQTTPGDNWDYTAVQDIALADMTVDGVDRKVLLQAPKNGFFYVIDRADGKLLRAHPFATVTWATHVDMETGRPVEN
;
A
#
# COMPACT_ATOMS: atom_id res chain seq x y z
N MET A 1 -55.13 -20.11 -28.70
CA MET A 1 -54.79 -21.15 -27.69
C MET A 1 -53.38 -21.69 -27.85
N ARG A 2 -52.88 -22.04 -29.07
CA ARG A 2 -51.48 -22.56 -29.24
C ARG A 2 -50.39 -21.55 -28.88
N ALA A 3 -50.53 -20.27 -29.21
CA ALA A 3 -49.53 -19.23 -28.90
C ALA A 3 -49.40 -18.94 -27.40
N LEU A 4 -50.50 -19.05 -26.64
CA LEU A 4 -50.48 -18.81 -25.17
C LEU A 4 -49.76 -19.94 -24.42
N ILE A 5 -49.89 -21.18 -24.90
CA ILE A 5 -49.25 -22.38 -24.33
C ILE A 5 -47.71 -22.31 -24.57
N THR A 6 -47.28 -21.81 -25.74
CA THR A 6 -45.86 -21.69 -26.05
C THR A 6 -45.18 -20.61 -25.19
N VAL A 7 -45.81 -19.46 -24.94
CA VAL A 7 -45.28 -18.40 -24.09
C VAL A 7 -45.20 -18.85 -22.63
N VAL A 8 -46.20 -19.57 -22.11
CA VAL A 8 -46.15 -20.10 -20.74
C VAL A 8 -45.05 -21.16 -20.58
N ALA A 9 -44.82 -22.01 -21.57
CA ALA A 9 -43.74 -23.01 -21.53
C ALA A 9 -42.34 -22.36 -21.54
N ILE A 10 -42.16 -21.28 -22.29
CA ILE A 10 -40.88 -20.53 -22.31
C ILE A 10 -40.63 -19.80 -20.98
N VAL A 11 -41.66 -19.19 -20.40
CA VAL A 11 -41.55 -18.50 -19.10
C VAL A 11 -41.23 -19.50 -17.97
N VAL A 12 -41.83 -20.66 -17.96
CA VAL A 12 -41.55 -21.72 -16.98
C VAL A 12 -40.14 -22.30 -17.16
N ALA A 13 -39.69 -22.47 -18.42
CA ALA A 13 -38.30 -22.92 -18.68
C ALA A 13 -37.25 -21.91 -18.27
N ILE A 14 -37.51 -20.62 -18.48
CA ILE A 14 -36.60 -19.54 -18.03
C ILE A 14 -36.61 -19.44 -16.50
N ALA A 15 -37.76 -19.56 -15.84
CA ALA A 15 -37.84 -19.57 -14.38
C ALA A 15 -37.12 -20.77 -13.74
N ALA A 16 -37.22 -21.95 -14.36
CA ALA A 16 -36.51 -23.16 -13.94
C ALA A 16 -34.98 -23.01 -14.13
N LEU A 17 -34.55 -22.38 -15.23
CA LEU A 17 -33.13 -22.12 -15.49
C LEU A 17 -32.54 -21.10 -14.49
N ILE A 18 -33.30 -20.06 -14.15
CA ILE A 18 -32.89 -19.06 -13.13
C ILE A 18 -32.81 -19.69 -11.74
N LEU A 19 -33.73 -20.57 -11.38
CA LEU A 19 -33.71 -21.30 -10.12
C LEU A 19 -32.58 -22.34 -10.06
N PHE A 20 -32.18 -22.92 -11.20
CA PHE A 20 -31.04 -23.84 -11.24
C PHE A 20 -29.71 -23.15 -11.13
N VAL A 21 -29.56 -21.94 -11.71
CA VAL A 21 -28.35 -21.11 -11.59
C VAL A 21 -28.20 -20.49 -10.18
N GLN A 22 -29.31 -20.32 -9.45
CA GLN A 22 -29.25 -19.77 -8.07
C GLN A 22 -28.98 -20.83 -6.99
N ASN A 23 -29.03 -22.11 -7.30
CA ASN A 23 -28.90 -23.22 -6.35
C ASN A 23 -27.61 -24.06 -6.52
N GLU A 24 -26.64 -23.61 -7.28
CA GLU A 24 -25.31 -24.19 -7.16
C GLU A 24 -24.69 -23.69 -5.84
N PRO A 25 -24.41 -24.56 -4.87
CA PRO A 25 -23.60 -24.16 -3.73
C PRO A 25 -22.22 -23.84 -4.27
N THR A 26 -21.81 -22.58 -4.19
CA THR A 26 -20.41 -22.18 -4.30
C THR A 26 -19.69 -22.83 -3.11
N SER A 27 -19.32 -24.09 -3.24
CA SER A 27 -18.35 -24.71 -2.37
C SER A 27 -16.99 -24.14 -2.78
N ASP A 28 -16.57 -23.05 -2.14
CA ASP A 28 -15.16 -22.79 -2.03
C ASP A 28 -14.50 -24.08 -1.53
N PRO A 29 -13.45 -24.58 -2.18
CA PRO A 29 -12.76 -25.76 -1.68
C PRO A 29 -12.31 -25.43 -0.26
N ALA A 30 -12.86 -26.15 0.71
CA ALA A 30 -12.47 -26.04 2.09
C ALA A 30 -10.94 -26.15 2.14
N VAL A 31 -10.30 -25.12 2.68
CA VAL A 31 -8.89 -25.20 3.09
C VAL A 31 -8.86 -26.30 4.14
N THR A 32 -8.60 -27.53 3.70
CA THR A 32 -8.37 -28.64 4.61
C THR A 32 -7.16 -28.26 5.45
N SER A 33 -7.36 -28.09 6.76
CA SER A 33 -6.28 -28.03 7.71
C SER A 33 -5.50 -29.33 7.52
N ALA A 34 -4.32 -29.24 6.92
CA ALA A 34 -3.40 -30.35 6.83
C ALA A 34 -3.06 -30.74 8.26
N THR A 35 -3.45 -31.95 8.65
CA THR A 35 -2.94 -32.61 9.83
C THR A 35 -1.42 -32.64 9.72
N SER A 36 -0.77 -32.14 10.75
CA SER A 36 0.69 -32.13 10.91
C SER A 36 1.27 -33.50 10.62
N LYS A 37 1.82 -33.66 9.41
CA LYS A 37 2.85 -34.65 9.18
C LYS A 37 4.12 -34.11 9.82
N ASP A 38 4.82 -34.95 10.58
CA ASP A 38 6.11 -34.65 11.20
C ASP A 38 7.11 -34.04 10.20
N LEU A 39 6.99 -32.73 10.03
CA LEU A 39 8.06 -31.92 9.49
C LEU A 39 9.01 -31.66 10.66
N ALA A 40 10.28 -32.03 10.50
CA ALA A 40 11.33 -31.65 11.44
C ALA A 40 11.11 -30.17 11.79
N ALA A 41 11.05 -29.87 13.10
CA ALA A 41 10.81 -28.53 13.57
C ALA A 41 11.74 -27.57 12.82
N PRO A 42 11.23 -26.56 12.10
CA PRO A 42 12.09 -25.60 11.43
C PRO A 42 12.98 -24.98 12.50
N THR A 43 14.28 -25.06 12.28
CA THR A 43 15.24 -24.37 13.13
C THR A 43 14.89 -22.91 13.16
N ALA A 44 14.78 -22.31 14.32
CA ALA A 44 14.19 -21.02 14.68
C ALA A 44 14.88 -19.78 14.07
N THR A 45 15.17 -19.76 12.76
CA THR A 45 15.93 -18.69 12.09
C THR A 45 15.23 -18.11 10.84
N ILE A 46 14.09 -18.64 10.43
CA ILE A 46 13.38 -18.15 9.23
C ILE A 46 12.83 -16.75 9.51
N GLY A 47 13.12 -15.80 8.60
CA GLY A 47 12.56 -14.45 8.66
C GLY A 47 13.17 -13.54 9.74
N LEU A 48 14.35 -13.88 10.28
CA LEU A 48 15.10 -12.98 11.16
C LEU A 48 15.72 -11.83 10.34
N ILE A 49 14.85 -10.99 9.78
CA ILE A 49 15.23 -9.74 9.11
C ILE A 49 15.21 -8.64 10.15
N ASP A 50 16.27 -7.88 10.27
CA ASP A 50 16.38 -6.63 11.01
C ASP A 50 16.91 -5.51 10.12
N ASP A 51 17.01 -4.29 10.64
CA ASP A 51 17.50 -3.15 9.88
C ASP A 51 18.92 -3.35 9.37
N ALA A 52 19.78 -3.99 10.15
CA ALA A 52 21.17 -4.26 9.77
C ALA A 52 21.23 -5.23 8.57
N ARG A 53 20.38 -6.24 8.56
CA ARG A 53 20.29 -7.20 7.46
C ARG A 53 19.74 -6.56 6.18
N ILE A 54 18.70 -5.69 6.29
CA ILE A 54 18.16 -4.96 5.13
C ILE A 54 19.21 -4.00 4.57
N ASN A 55 19.90 -3.24 5.42
CA ASN A 55 20.97 -2.33 5.01
C ASN A 55 22.15 -3.05 4.34
N ASN A 56 22.36 -4.33 4.64
CA ASN A 56 23.40 -5.15 4.06
C ASN A 56 22.88 -6.15 3.00
N ALA A 57 21.71 -5.91 2.42
CA ALA A 57 21.03 -6.83 1.49
C ALA A 57 21.88 -7.17 0.24
N GLU A 58 22.84 -6.33 -0.12
CA GLU A 58 23.78 -6.61 -1.21
C GLU A 58 24.67 -7.84 -0.94
N SER A 59 24.91 -8.19 0.32
CA SER A 59 25.62 -9.42 0.69
C SER A 59 24.80 -10.70 0.49
N GLU A 60 23.48 -10.54 0.29
CA GLU A 60 22.52 -11.63 0.16
C GLU A 60 21.72 -11.52 -1.17
N PRO A 61 22.37 -11.61 -2.34
CA PRO A 61 21.73 -11.30 -3.63
C PRO A 61 20.54 -12.20 -3.99
N GLY A 62 20.44 -13.39 -3.37
CA GLY A 62 19.34 -14.34 -3.54
C GLY A 62 18.08 -14.00 -2.72
N ASN A 63 18.17 -13.05 -1.79
CA ASN A 63 17.07 -12.64 -0.93
C ASN A 63 16.42 -11.34 -1.41
N TRP A 64 15.13 -11.17 -1.08
CA TRP A 64 14.32 -9.97 -1.31
C TRP A 64 13.72 -9.55 0.02
N LEU A 65 14.46 -8.76 0.83
CA LEU A 65 14.24 -8.62 2.25
C LEU A 65 13.18 -7.57 2.62
N ALA A 66 12.93 -6.60 1.75
CA ALA A 66 11.92 -5.56 1.94
C ALA A 66 11.05 -5.43 0.69
N TYR A 67 10.00 -4.62 0.72
CA TYR A 67 9.04 -4.47 -0.38
C TYR A 67 9.73 -4.10 -1.71
N GLY A 68 10.69 -3.18 -1.71
CA GLY A 68 11.54 -2.84 -2.84
C GLY A 68 12.91 -3.50 -2.82
N ARG A 69 13.08 -4.60 -2.11
CA ARG A 69 14.29 -5.38 -1.82
C ARG A 69 15.14 -4.77 -0.70
N THR A 70 15.39 -3.47 -0.75
CA THR A 70 16.15 -2.68 0.22
C THR A 70 15.32 -1.48 0.69
N TYR A 71 15.82 -0.69 1.60
CA TYR A 71 15.15 0.55 2.03
C TYR A 71 15.09 1.62 0.94
N GLU A 72 15.98 1.58 -0.06
CA GLU A 72 15.94 2.51 -1.19
C GLU A 72 14.76 2.25 -2.15
N GLU A 73 14.03 1.14 -1.98
CA GLU A 73 12.85 0.76 -2.80
C GLU A 73 13.13 0.78 -4.33
N GLN A 74 14.36 0.52 -4.75
CA GLN A 74 14.77 0.56 -6.16
C GLN A 74 14.31 -0.66 -6.97
N ARG A 75 13.85 -1.74 -6.31
CA ARG A 75 13.36 -2.98 -6.95
C ARG A 75 14.37 -3.60 -7.91
N PHE A 76 15.63 -3.42 -7.62
CA PHE A 76 16.74 -3.95 -8.42
C PHE A 76 17.25 -5.26 -7.84
N SER A 77 17.33 -6.31 -8.67
CA SER A 77 17.98 -7.58 -8.34
C SER A 77 19.42 -7.58 -8.88
N PRO A 78 20.44 -7.86 -8.04
CA PRO A 78 21.82 -7.97 -8.50
C PRO A 78 22.13 -9.32 -9.14
N LEU A 79 21.16 -10.24 -9.20
CA LEU A 79 21.32 -11.55 -9.86
C LEU A 79 21.54 -11.37 -11.35
N GLN A 80 22.47 -12.13 -11.93
CA GLN A 80 22.88 -12.01 -13.33
C GLN A 80 22.62 -13.26 -14.18
N GLN A 81 22.02 -14.30 -13.61
CA GLN A 81 21.70 -15.53 -14.32
C GLN A 81 20.68 -15.31 -15.44
N ILE A 82 19.77 -14.36 -15.25
CA ILE A 82 18.82 -13.92 -16.28
C ILE A 82 19.35 -12.59 -16.83
N ASN A 83 19.74 -12.60 -18.09
CA ASN A 83 20.33 -11.46 -18.79
C ASN A 83 19.94 -11.51 -20.28
N ARG A 84 20.49 -10.61 -21.11
CA ARG A 84 20.13 -10.52 -22.54
C ARG A 84 20.45 -11.79 -23.33
N GLU A 85 21.46 -12.52 -22.94
CA GLU A 85 21.91 -13.74 -23.61
C GLU A 85 21.06 -14.95 -23.21
N THR A 86 20.62 -15.00 -21.94
CA THR A 86 19.97 -16.19 -21.36
C THR A 86 18.45 -16.08 -21.26
N VAL A 87 17.86 -14.87 -21.37
CA VAL A 87 16.42 -14.66 -21.19
C VAL A 87 15.55 -15.47 -22.17
N SER A 88 16.07 -15.79 -23.36
CA SER A 88 15.38 -16.62 -24.36
C SER A 88 15.26 -18.09 -23.95
N GLU A 89 16.07 -18.53 -22.99
CA GLU A 89 16.08 -19.90 -22.45
C GLU A 89 15.27 -20.04 -21.17
N LEU A 90 14.64 -18.93 -20.70
CA LEU A 90 13.86 -18.92 -19.48
C LEU A 90 12.65 -19.85 -19.60
N GLY A 91 12.54 -20.80 -18.67
CA GLY A 91 11.42 -21.74 -18.57
C GLY A 91 10.70 -21.66 -17.25
N LEU A 92 9.48 -22.18 -17.21
CA LEU A 92 8.67 -22.27 -16.00
C LEU A 92 9.18 -23.42 -15.11
N THR A 93 9.67 -23.11 -13.91
CA THR A 93 10.12 -24.13 -12.93
C THR A 93 8.93 -24.73 -12.18
N TRP A 94 8.04 -23.86 -11.68
CA TRP A 94 6.81 -24.26 -11.00
C TRP A 94 5.74 -23.16 -11.12
N SER A 95 4.52 -23.52 -10.83
CA SER A 95 3.40 -22.59 -10.72
C SER A 95 2.49 -23.00 -9.56
N ARG A 96 1.84 -22.02 -8.94
CA ARG A 96 0.92 -22.27 -7.84
C ARG A 96 -0.41 -21.57 -8.08
N ASP A 97 -1.51 -22.31 -7.96
CA ASP A 97 -2.86 -21.76 -7.90
C ASP A 97 -3.09 -21.17 -6.49
N MET A 98 -3.48 -19.90 -6.42
CA MET A 98 -3.78 -19.19 -5.17
C MET A 98 -5.23 -19.40 -4.71
N GLY A 99 -6.01 -20.25 -5.40
CA GLY A 99 -7.39 -20.56 -5.07
C GLY A 99 -8.34 -19.38 -5.25
N THR A 100 -8.06 -18.48 -6.18
CA THR A 100 -8.89 -17.31 -6.46
C THR A 100 -8.71 -16.84 -7.90
N ASN A 101 -9.76 -16.29 -8.49
CA ASN A 101 -9.74 -15.61 -9.79
C ASN A 101 -9.81 -14.08 -9.65
N ARG A 102 -9.66 -13.56 -8.41
CA ARG A 102 -9.57 -12.13 -8.13
C ARG A 102 -8.17 -11.60 -8.43
N VAL A 103 -8.06 -10.28 -8.53
CA VAL A 103 -6.79 -9.59 -8.83
C VAL A 103 -5.72 -9.89 -7.78
N GLN A 104 -4.49 -10.10 -8.24
CA GLN A 104 -3.29 -10.33 -7.43
C GLN A 104 -2.33 -9.16 -7.63
N GLU A 105 -1.92 -8.48 -6.54
CA GLU A 105 -1.04 -7.30 -6.59
C GLU A 105 0.19 -7.44 -5.66
N ALA A 106 0.36 -8.59 -5.02
CA ALA A 106 1.38 -8.77 -4.00
C ALA A 106 2.81 -8.73 -4.57
N THR A 107 3.68 -7.99 -3.89
CA THR A 107 5.14 -8.17 -4.02
C THR A 107 5.57 -9.25 -3.02
N PRO A 108 6.16 -10.37 -3.47
CA PRO A 108 6.68 -11.39 -2.55
C PRO A 108 7.92 -10.91 -1.80
N ILE A 109 8.05 -11.31 -0.53
CA ILE A 109 9.29 -11.22 0.24
C ILE A 109 9.95 -12.60 0.22
N ILE A 110 11.24 -12.66 -0.09
CA ILE A 110 11.99 -13.91 -0.17
C ILE A 110 13.16 -13.82 0.80
N VAL A 111 13.19 -14.75 1.75
CA VAL A 111 14.24 -14.83 2.76
C VAL A 111 14.48 -16.27 3.17
N ASP A 112 15.73 -16.66 3.26
CA ASP A 112 16.17 -18.00 3.74
C ASP A 112 15.48 -19.17 3.00
N GLY A 113 15.23 -19.01 1.67
CA GLY A 113 14.56 -20.00 0.82
C GLY A 113 13.04 -20.04 0.95
N VAL A 114 12.43 -19.18 1.76
CA VAL A 114 10.97 -19.07 1.91
C VAL A 114 10.46 -17.82 1.21
N MET A 115 9.41 -17.96 0.43
CA MET A 115 8.66 -16.88 -0.19
C MET A 115 7.38 -16.60 0.59
N PHE A 116 7.24 -15.38 1.11
CA PHE A 116 6.04 -14.88 1.79
C PHE A 116 5.27 -13.96 0.84
N LEU A 117 4.00 -14.23 0.65
CA LEU A 117 3.15 -13.44 -0.26
C LEU A 117 1.71 -13.43 0.22
N THR A 118 0.93 -12.50 -0.33
CA THR A 118 -0.53 -12.46 -0.11
C THR A 118 -1.30 -12.77 -1.38
N SER A 119 -2.55 -13.14 -1.22
CA SER A 119 -3.55 -13.13 -2.28
C SER A 119 -4.73 -12.23 -1.91
N SER A 120 -5.72 -12.17 -2.78
CA SER A 120 -6.98 -11.46 -2.50
C SER A 120 -7.59 -11.90 -1.16
N TRP A 121 -8.35 -11.00 -0.52
CA TRP A 121 -8.87 -11.15 0.85
C TRP A 121 -7.79 -11.20 1.93
N SER A 122 -6.58 -10.67 1.62
CA SER A 122 -5.43 -10.60 2.53
C SER A 122 -5.01 -11.96 3.10
N ARG A 123 -5.24 -13.05 2.35
CA ARG A 123 -4.71 -14.37 2.70
C ARG A 123 -3.20 -14.37 2.57
N VAL A 124 -2.49 -14.96 3.51
CA VAL A 124 -1.02 -15.01 3.55
C VAL A 124 -0.54 -16.42 3.30
N PHE A 125 0.53 -16.56 2.54
CA PHE A 125 1.17 -17.84 2.25
C PHE A 125 2.66 -17.76 2.49
N ALA A 126 3.22 -18.82 3.06
CA ALA A 126 4.64 -19.12 3.01
C ALA A 126 4.82 -20.36 2.14
N VAL A 127 5.69 -20.24 1.16
CA VAL A 127 6.00 -21.34 0.23
C VAL A 127 7.51 -21.52 0.10
N ASP A 128 7.94 -22.73 -0.15
CA ASP A 128 9.32 -23.01 -0.55
C ASP A 128 9.61 -22.30 -1.87
N ALA A 129 10.61 -21.44 -1.91
CA ALA A 129 10.90 -20.62 -3.08
C ALA A 129 11.42 -21.42 -4.28
N VAL A 130 11.95 -22.64 -4.04
CA VAL A 130 12.51 -23.52 -5.08
C VAL A 130 11.43 -24.41 -5.68
N THR A 131 10.53 -24.97 -4.86
CA THR A 131 9.54 -25.97 -5.29
C THR A 131 8.13 -25.42 -5.47
N GLY A 132 7.80 -24.28 -4.84
CA GLY A 132 6.46 -23.73 -4.77
C GLY A 132 5.54 -24.46 -3.77
N ASP A 133 6.05 -25.43 -3.00
CA ASP A 133 5.28 -26.15 -2.00
C ASP A 133 4.88 -25.25 -0.84
N GLN A 134 3.63 -25.39 -0.39
CA GLN A 134 3.14 -24.62 0.75
C GLN A 134 3.76 -25.12 2.05
N ILE A 135 4.40 -24.19 2.79
CA ILE A 135 4.85 -24.43 4.16
C ILE A 135 3.67 -24.20 5.11
N TRP A 136 3.06 -23.02 5.03
CA TRP A 136 1.83 -22.69 5.76
C TRP A 136 0.97 -21.66 5.01
N ALA A 137 -0.27 -21.52 5.44
CA ALA A 137 -1.18 -20.46 4.97
C ALA A 137 -2.00 -19.92 6.14
N TYR A 138 -2.32 -18.64 6.09
CA TYR A 138 -3.16 -17.94 7.05
C TYR A 138 -4.28 -17.20 6.32
N ASP A 139 -5.52 -17.37 6.81
CA ASP A 139 -6.70 -16.66 6.31
C ASP A 139 -7.23 -15.75 7.44
N PRO A 140 -7.18 -14.42 7.29
CA PRO A 140 -7.66 -13.47 8.30
C PRO A 140 -9.19 -13.48 8.45
N LYS A 141 -9.93 -14.22 7.62
CA LYS A 141 -11.39 -14.30 7.63
C LYS A 141 -12.04 -12.92 7.51
N VAL A 142 -11.60 -12.14 6.53
CA VAL A 142 -12.22 -10.84 6.22
C VAL A 142 -13.70 -11.05 5.86
N PRO A 143 -14.64 -10.34 6.52
CA PRO A 143 -16.06 -10.47 6.21
C PRO A 143 -16.36 -10.07 4.75
N GLY A 144 -17.20 -10.85 4.05
CA GLY A 144 -17.47 -10.65 2.62
C GLY A 144 -18.06 -9.28 2.26
N GLU A 145 -18.77 -8.63 3.19
CA GLU A 145 -19.30 -7.29 2.99
C GLU A 145 -18.21 -6.21 2.79
N TRP A 146 -16.98 -6.46 3.24
CA TRP A 146 -15.86 -5.53 3.06
C TRP A 146 -15.46 -5.37 1.59
N GLY A 147 -15.75 -6.33 0.74
CA GLY A 147 -15.55 -6.19 -0.70
C GLY A 147 -16.30 -5.03 -1.33
N ARG A 148 -17.40 -4.55 -0.72
CA ARG A 148 -18.15 -3.37 -1.17
C ARG A 148 -17.56 -2.04 -0.67
N ARG A 149 -16.65 -2.11 0.31
CA ARG A 149 -15.98 -0.96 0.92
C ARG A 149 -14.64 -0.65 0.23
N ALA A 150 -14.20 -1.51 -0.68
CA ALA A 150 -12.97 -1.35 -1.46
C ALA A 150 -13.30 -0.88 -2.88
N CYS A 151 -12.61 0.17 -3.34
CA CYS A 151 -12.84 0.72 -4.69
C CYS A 151 -12.43 -0.25 -5.80
N CYS A 152 -11.39 -1.06 -5.54
CA CYS A 152 -10.53 -1.62 -6.59
C CYS A 152 -10.29 -3.11 -6.35
N ASP A 153 -11.36 -3.86 -6.04
CA ASP A 153 -11.34 -5.26 -5.65
C ASP A 153 -10.72 -5.51 -4.26
N VAL A 154 -10.69 -6.76 -3.84
CA VAL A 154 -10.23 -7.22 -2.52
C VAL A 154 -8.73 -7.54 -2.53
N VAL A 155 -7.96 -6.66 -3.14
CA VAL A 155 -6.52 -6.81 -3.36
C VAL A 155 -5.72 -6.65 -2.06
N ASN A 156 -4.51 -7.20 -2.06
CA ASN A 156 -3.50 -6.97 -1.03
C ASN A 156 -2.11 -6.92 -1.68
N ARG A 157 -1.28 -5.93 -1.32
CA ARG A 157 0.00 -5.68 -1.98
C ARG A 157 1.17 -6.41 -1.36
N GLY A 158 0.94 -7.18 -0.28
CA GLY A 158 1.98 -8.04 0.30
C GLY A 158 2.14 -7.89 1.80
N VAL A 159 3.24 -8.41 2.28
CA VAL A 159 3.61 -8.47 3.70
C VAL A 159 4.91 -7.70 3.95
N ALA A 160 5.18 -7.40 5.22
CA ALA A 160 6.54 -7.18 5.71
C ALA A 160 6.99 -8.42 6.49
N VAL A 161 8.28 -8.75 6.41
CA VAL A 161 8.90 -9.79 7.24
C VAL A 161 9.98 -9.12 8.07
N TYR A 162 9.88 -9.22 9.39
CA TYR A 162 10.78 -8.49 10.28
C TYR A 162 10.80 -9.15 11.67
N LEU A 163 11.99 -9.30 12.27
CA LEU A 163 12.19 -9.87 13.60
C LEU A 163 11.51 -11.24 13.80
N GLY A 164 11.58 -12.12 12.77
CA GLY A 164 10.98 -13.45 12.82
C GLY A 164 9.46 -13.50 12.71
N ARG A 165 8.85 -12.42 12.27
CA ARG A 165 7.40 -12.30 12.08
C ARG A 165 7.04 -11.85 10.67
N VAL A 166 5.84 -12.24 10.24
CA VAL A 166 5.20 -11.78 9.01
C VAL A 166 4.05 -10.86 9.38
N TYR A 167 4.09 -9.62 8.89
CA TYR A 167 3.06 -8.61 9.16
C TYR A 167 2.21 -8.43 7.92
N VAL A 168 0.90 -8.56 8.09
CA VAL A 168 -0.10 -8.32 7.04
C VAL A 168 -1.14 -7.33 7.53
N ALA A 169 -1.50 -6.39 6.68
CA ALA A 169 -2.65 -5.53 6.91
C ALA A 169 -3.85 -6.07 6.12
N SER A 170 -4.93 -6.41 6.80
CA SER A 170 -6.10 -7.00 6.17
C SER A 170 -7.06 -5.93 5.62
N LEU A 171 -7.84 -6.30 4.62
CA LEU A 171 -8.78 -5.39 3.94
C LEU A 171 -9.76 -4.71 4.91
N ASP A 172 -10.12 -5.39 6.00
CA ASP A 172 -11.00 -4.87 7.06
C ASP A 172 -10.27 -4.04 8.12
N GLY A 173 -9.01 -3.65 7.85
CA GLY A 173 -8.28 -2.67 8.63
C GLY A 173 -7.61 -3.21 9.89
N ARG A 174 -7.34 -4.52 9.97
CA ARG A 174 -6.52 -5.09 11.06
C ARG A 174 -5.06 -5.21 10.61
N LEU A 175 -4.13 -4.88 11.50
CA LEU A 175 -2.72 -5.22 11.35
C LEU A 175 -2.45 -6.48 12.19
N ILE A 176 -1.88 -7.49 11.56
CA ILE A 176 -1.74 -8.84 12.11
C ILE A 176 -0.28 -9.26 12.02
N ALA A 177 0.30 -9.72 13.12
CA ALA A 177 1.61 -10.35 13.15
C ALA A 177 1.47 -11.87 13.28
N LEU A 178 2.16 -12.58 12.40
CA LEU A 178 2.25 -14.04 12.37
C LEU A 178 3.68 -14.46 12.67
N ASP A 179 3.88 -15.57 13.35
CA ASP A 179 5.20 -16.21 13.44
C ASP A 179 5.65 -16.67 12.07
N ALA A 180 6.85 -16.28 11.65
CA ALA A 180 7.32 -16.52 10.28
C ALA A 180 7.53 -18.00 9.96
N ALA A 181 7.87 -18.83 10.94
CA ALA A 181 8.10 -20.26 10.73
C ALA A 181 6.79 -21.06 10.67
N THR A 182 5.76 -20.66 11.42
CA THR A 182 4.56 -21.47 11.64
C THR A 182 3.27 -20.87 11.09
N GLY A 183 3.23 -19.55 10.80
CA GLY A 183 2.02 -18.84 10.40
C GLY A 183 1.01 -18.64 11.54
N ILE A 184 1.37 -18.99 12.80
CA ILE A 184 0.50 -18.80 13.95
C ILE A 184 0.43 -17.32 14.31
N LYS A 185 -0.79 -16.81 14.51
CA LYS A 185 -1.01 -15.42 14.90
C LYS A 185 -0.39 -15.12 16.27
N VAL A 186 0.49 -14.11 16.31
CA VAL A 186 1.14 -13.61 17.53
C VAL A 186 0.30 -12.53 18.19
N TRP A 187 -0.06 -11.51 17.39
CA TRP A 187 -0.94 -10.42 17.84
C TRP A 187 -1.76 -9.87 16.66
N GLU A 188 -2.78 -9.10 16.99
CA GLU A 188 -3.65 -8.43 16.03
C GLU A 188 -4.16 -7.13 16.65
N VAL A 189 -4.15 -6.04 15.91
CA VAL A 189 -4.70 -4.75 16.34
C VAL A 189 -5.63 -4.17 15.28
N ASP A 190 -6.66 -3.45 15.73
CA ASP A 190 -7.53 -2.67 14.87
C ASP A 190 -6.88 -1.32 14.58
N THR A 191 -6.67 -0.98 13.32
CA THR A 191 -6.07 0.29 12.91
C THR A 191 -7.10 1.37 12.60
N ILE A 192 -8.37 1.00 12.41
CA ILE A 192 -9.44 1.88 11.95
C ILE A 192 -9.90 2.82 13.05
N ILE A 193 -9.98 4.10 12.72
CA ILE A 193 -10.37 5.16 13.65
C ILE A 193 -11.90 5.36 13.75
N ASP A 194 -12.66 4.91 12.76
CA ASP A 194 -14.12 5.04 12.71
C ASP A 194 -14.71 3.89 11.88
N ARG A 195 -15.30 2.89 12.55
CA ARG A 195 -15.88 1.69 11.93
C ARG A 195 -17.17 1.94 11.13
N ASP A 196 -17.79 3.09 11.30
CA ASP A 196 -18.99 3.46 10.56
C ASP A 196 -18.63 3.95 9.14
N ARG A 197 -17.36 4.30 8.90
CA ARG A 197 -16.84 4.70 7.59
C ARG A 197 -16.16 3.54 6.87
N PHE A 198 -16.00 3.69 5.55
CA PHE A 198 -15.49 2.64 4.68
C PHE A 198 -13.95 2.65 4.59
N TYR A 199 -13.29 2.62 5.73
CA TYR A 199 -11.85 2.41 5.79
C TYR A 199 -11.48 1.01 5.34
N THR A 200 -10.45 0.91 4.52
CA THR A 200 -9.86 -0.36 4.07
C THR A 200 -8.35 -0.28 4.13
N ILE A 201 -7.67 -1.42 4.07
CA ILE A 201 -6.23 -1.47 3.83
C ILE A 201 -5.96 -2.46 2.70
N THR A 202 -5.24 -1.99 1.67
CA THR A 202 -4.78 -2.80 0.55
C THR A 202 -3.26 -2.76 0.41
N GLY A 203 -2.59 -1.82 1.13
CA GLY A 203 -1.15 -1.64 1.12
C GLY A 203 -0.40 -2.72 1.88
N ALA A 204 0.85 -2.96 1.51
CA ALA A 204 1.78 -3.76 2.29
C ALA A 204 2.36 -2.92 3.44
N PRO A 205 2.47 -3.44 4.66
CA PRO A 205 3.18 -2.78 5.74
C PRO A 205 4.66 -2.55 5.39
N ARG A 206 5.28 -1.58 6.02
CA ARG A 206 6.75 -1.41 6.00
C ARG A 206 7.29 -1.59 7.41
N ALA A 207 8.51 -2.12 7.52
CA ALA A 207 9.15 -2.40 8.81
C ALA A 207 10.51 -1.71 8.88
N ALA A 208 10.77 -0.98 9.95
CA ALA A 208 12.06 -0.41 10.28
C ALA A 208 12.09 0.02 11.76
N LYS A 209 13.27 0.05 12.37
CA LYS A 209 13.49 0.57 13.74
C LYS A 209 12.58 -0.06 14.79
N GLY A 210 12.32 -1.35 14.70
CA GLY A 210 11.40 -2.05 15.61
C GLY A 210 9.94 -1.63 15.46
N LYS A 211 9.56 -0.97 14.35
CA LYS A 211 8.20 -0.48 14.09
C LYS A 211 7.64 -1.03 12.79
N ILE A 212 6.31 -1.10 12.72
CA ILE A 212 5.54 -1.43 11.52
C ILE A 212 4.71 -0.21 11.14
N PHE A 213 4.91 0.27 9.92
CA PHE A 213 4.20 1.43 9.38
C PHE A 213 3.12 1.00 8.41
N ILE A 214 1.92 1.54 8.58
CA ILE A 214 0.78 1.27 7.69
C ILE A 214 -0.15 2.49 7.63
N GLY A 215 -0.66 2.78 6.43
CA GLY A 215 -1.69 3.77 6.20
C GLY A 215 -3.05 3.12 5.93
N ASN A 216 -3.99 3.91 5.42
CA ASN A 216 -5.33 3.45 5.09
C ASN A 216 -5.71 3.75 3.63
N GLY A 217 -6.68 3.02 3.11
CA GLY A 217 -7.42 3.29 1.88
C GLY A 217 -8.86 3.74 2.18
N GLY A 218 -9.64 3.98 1.12
CA GLY A 218 -11.06 4.33 1.21
C GLY A 218 -11.38 5.81 0.94
N ALA A 219 -10.46 6.59 0.35
CA ALA A 219 -10.70 8.01 0.05
C ALA A 219 -12.00 8.23 -0.74
N GLU A 220 -12.32 7.38 -1.71
CA GLU A 220 -13.52 7.43 -2.54
C GLU A 220 -14.81 7.29 -1.73
N PHE A 221 -14.73 6.72 -0.55
CA PHE A 221 -15.85 6.42 0.35
C PHE A 221 -15.93 7.33 1.58
N GLY A 222 -15.27 8.47 1.53
CA GLY A 222 -15.41 9.50 2.55
C GLY A 222 -14.68 9.18 3.86
N VAL A 223 -13.43 8.77 3.78
CA VAL A 223 -12.55 8.56 4.93
C VAL A 223 -11.49 9.64 5.04
N ARG A 224 -10.91 9.77 6.21
CA ARG A 224 -9.76 10.63 6.51
C ARG A 224 -8.47 9.85 6.45
N GLY A 225 -7.46 10.38 5.76
CA GLY A 225 -6.16 9.74 5.61
C GLY A 225 -5.30 9.85 6.87
N TYR A 226 -4.53 8.79 7.11
CA TYR A 226 -3.48 8.73 8.14
C TYR A 226 -2.44 7.67 7.82
N VAL A 227 -1.32 7.74 8.52
CA VAL A 227 -0.33 6.67 8.67
C VAL A 227 -0.09 6.46 10.16
N THR A 228 0.16 5.21 10.54
CA THR A 228 0.43 4.86 11.94
C THR A 228 1.68 3.98 12.03
N ALA A 229 2.51 4.23 13.04
CA ALA A 229 3.57 3.34 13.46
C ALA A 229 3.09 2.49 14.65
N TYR A 230 3.31 1.20 14.56
CA TYR A 230 3.06 0.24 15.61
C TYR A 230 4.37 -0.40 16.05
N ASP A 231 4.53 -0.66 17.34
CA ASP A 231 5.63 -1.46 17.84
C ASP A 231 5.58 -2.88 17.25
N ALA A 232 6.67 -3.33 16.66
CA ALA A 232 6.72 -4.60 15.94
C ALA A 232 6.52 -5.81 16.88
N GLU A 233 6.91 -5.70 18.15
CA GLU A 233 6.82 -6.79 19.11
C GLU A 233 5.43 -6.90 19.73
N THR A 234 4.83 -5.78 20.10
CA THR A 234 3.60 -5.74 20.90
C THR A 234 2.35 -5.41 20.07
N GLY A 235 2.50 -4.72 18.93
CA GLY A 235 1.38 -4.15 18.17
C GLY A 235 0.81 -2.88 18.81
N GLU A 236 1.42 -2.33 19.85
CA GLU A 236 0.98 -1.07 20.43
C GLU A 236 1.24 0.11 19.47
N GLN A 237 0.30 1.04 19.42
CA GLN A 237 0.47 2.26 18.62
C GLN A 237 1.55 3.15 19.22
N VAL A 238 2.60 3.44 18.43
CA VAL A 238 3.67 4.36 18.83
C VAL A 238 3.28 5.80 18.54
N TRP A 239 2.88 6.07 17.29
CA TRP A 239 2.37 7.37 16.86
C TRP A 239 1.41 7.22 15.66
N ARG A 240 0.62 8.27 15.41
CA ARG A 240 -0.22 8.42 14.23
C ARG A 240 -0.10 9.84 13.69
N PHE A 241 0.06 9.95 12.37
CA PHE A 241 0.04 11.20 11.64
C PHE A 241 -1.17 11.26 10.72
N TYR A 242 -2.01 12.28 10.85
CA TYR A 242 -3.11 12.55 9.95
C TYR A 242 -2.63 13.37 8.75
N THR A 243 -3.16 13.07 7.56
CA THR A 243 -2.78 13.72 6.30
C THR A 243 -3.79 14.76 5.83
N VAL A 244 -4.93 14.85 6.51
CA VAL A 244 -6.00 15.80 6.24
C VAL A 244 -6.48 16.38 7.57
N PRO A 245 -6.71 17.70 7.70
CA PRO A 245 -7.13 18.30 8.94
C PRO A 245 -8.56 17.85 9.33
N GLY A 246 -8.78 17.69 10.62
CA GLY A 246 -10.09 17.41 11.21
C GLY A 246 -11.01 18.62 11.22
N ASP A 247 -12.00 18.60 12.12
CA ASP A 247 -12.93 19.72 12.35
C ASP A 247 -12.15 20.90 12.96
N PRO A 248 -12.06 22.05 12.28
CA PRO A 248 -11.31 23.21 12.78
C PRO A 248 -11.92 23.88 14.01
N SER A 249 -13.11 23.48 14.44
CA SER A 249 -13.70 23.93 15.71
C SER A 249 -13.16 23.17 16.94
N LEU A 250 -12.40 22.09 16.71
CA LEU A 250 -11.80 21.24 17.73
C LEU A 250 -10.26 21.39 17.71
N PRO A 251 -9.57 21.10 18.82
CA PRO A 251 -8.12 21.03 18.81
C PRO A 251 -7.62 19.99 17.80
N PHE A 252 -6.58 20.35 17.04
CA PHE A 252 -5.95 19.43 16.12
C PHE A 252 -5.05 18.43 16.87
N GLU A 253 -4.92 17.24 16.33
CA GLU A 253 -4.18 16.13 16.93
C GLU A 253 -2.67 16.41 16.94
N HIS A 254 -2.17 17.18 15.96
CA HIS A 254 -0.79 17.61 15.85
C HIS A 254 -0.68 18.95 15.09
N PRO A 255 0.36 19.77 15.33
CA PRO A 255 0.44 21.15 14.82
C PRO A 255 0.43 21.27 13.29
N GLU A 256 0.89 20.26 12.58
CA GLU A 256 0.89 20.22 11.12
C GLU A 256 -0.53 20.31 10.54
N MET A 257 -1.53 19.93 11.32
CA MET A 257 -2.94 20.07 10.92
C MET A 257 -3.43 21.51 11.00
N GLU A 258 -2.84 22.37 11.82
CA GLU A 258 -3.12 23.82 11.80
C GLU A 258 -2.67 24.42 10.46
N LEU A 259 -1.43 24.13 10.04
CA LEU A 259 -0.90 24.53 8.74
C LEU A 259 -1.77 24.00 7.59
N ALA A 260 -2.15 22.72 7.65
CA ALA A 260 -2.97 22.11 6.62
C ALA A 260 -4.35 22.78 6.54
N ALA A 261 -5.01 23.06 7.68
CA ALA A 261 -6.36 23.65 7.73
C ALA A 261 -6.44 25.03 7.06
N GLU A 262 -5.37 25.83 7.11
CA GLU A 262 -5.30 27.12 6.41
C GLU A 262 -5.42 27.01 4.89
N THR A 263 -5.14 25.84 4.33
CA THR A 263 -5.20 25.55 2.90
C THR A 263 -6.53 24.95 2.44
N TRP A 264 -7.47 24.70 3.38
CA TRP A 264 -8.83 24.24 3.12
C TRP A 264 -9.81 25.39 3.35
N LYS A 265 -10.53 25.81 2.30
CA LYS A 265 -11.33 27.04 2.33
C LYS A 265 -12.78 26.80 2.00
N GLY A 266 -13.63 27.00 3.00
CA GLY A 266 -15.05 26.75 2.88
C GLY A 266 -15.39 25.26 2.81
N GLY A 267 -16.67 24.93 3.00
CA GLY A 267 -17.12 23.55 3.10
C GLY A 267 -16.85 22.91 4.45
N GLU A 268 -17.28 21.68 4.59
CA GLU A 268 -17.17 20.89 5.82
C GLU A 268 -16.50 19.55 5.47
N TRP A 269 -15.27 19.61 4.88
CA TRP A 269 -14.52 18.43 4.41
C TRP A 269 -14.39 17.34 5.47
N TRP A 270 -14.25 17.72 6.75
CA TRP A 270 -14.12 16.77 7.85
C TRP A 270 -15.38 15.89 8.04
N LYS A 271 -16.56 16.37 7.67
CA LYS A 271 -17.81 15.57 7.73
C LYS A 271 -17.82 14.46 6.69
N ILE A 272 -17.14 14.67 5.57
CA ILE A 272 -17.03 13.71 4.47
C ILE A 272 -15.63 13.08 4.39
N GLY A 273 -14.78 13.28 5.41
CA GLY A 273 -13.49 12.66 5.56
C GLY A 273 -12.32 13.39 4.89
N GLY A 274 -12.51 14.02 3.74
CA GLY A 274 -11.47 14.80 3.04
C GLY A 274 -10.48 13.99 2.21
N GLY A 275 -10.35 12.68 2.40
CA GLY A 275 -9.45 11.80 1.66
C GLY A 275 -8.02 11.80 2.19
N GLY A 276 -7.03 11.86 1.31
CA GLY A 276 -5.60 11.91 1.65
C GLY A 276 -5.03 10.60 2.18
N THR A 277 -5.57 9.46 1.78
CA THR A 277 -5.16 8.16 2.30
C THR A 277 -3.76 7.75 1.85
N VAL A 278 -2.99 7.12 2.74
CA VAL A 278 -1.65 6.57 2.47
C VAL A 278 -1.80 5.08 2.17
N TRP A 279 -2.25 4.77 0.95
CA TRP A 279 -2.64 3.40 0.62
C TRP A 279 -1.56 2.55 -0.04
N ASN A 280 -0.38 3.13 -0.41
CA ASN A 280 0.71 2.39 -1.04
C ASN A 280 2.08 2.82 -0.53
N SER A 281 2.66 3.91 -1.03
CA SER A 281 4.07 4.22 -0.84
C SER A 281 4.38 4.73 0.56
N ILE A 282 5.19 3.96 1.28
CA ILE A 282 5.82 4.31 2.56
C ILE A 282 7.27 3.84 2.44
N VAL A 283 8.25 4.73 2.62
CA VAL A 283 9.67 4.42 2.44
C VAL A 283 10.47 4.92 3.64
N TYR A 284 11.21 4.01 4.29
CA TYR A 284 12.14 4.40 5.35
C TYR A 284 13.49 4.79 4.77
N ASP A 285 14.04 5.87 5.24
CA ASP A 285 15.36 6.40 4.88
C ASP A 285 16.31 6.32 6.07
N PRO A 286 17.28 5.38 6.08
CA PRO A 286 18.23 5.24 7.17
C PRO A 286 19.26 6.39 7.25
N ASP A 287 19.48 7.12 6.15
CA ASP A 287 20.45 8.22 6.12
C ASP A 287 19.95 9.46 6.89
N PHE A 288 18.65 9.71 6.83
CA PHE A 288 18.00 10.88 7.47
C PHE A 288 17.08 10.49 8.63
N ASP A 289 16.94 9.19 8.88
CA ASP A 289 16.02 8.65 9.89
C ASP A 289 14.56 9.13 9.69
N GLN A 290 14.10 9.08 8.44
CA GLN A 290 12.80 9.59 8.00
C GLN A 290 11.94 8.51 7.36
N ILE A 291 10.62 8.73 7.42
CA ILE A 291 9.64 7.99 6.63
C ILE A 291 9.06 8.93 5.58
N TYR A 292 9.16 8.56 4.31
CA TYR A 292 8.47 9.26 3.22
C TYR A 292 7.13 8.61 2.93
N LEU A 293 6.09 9.43 2.85
CA LEU A 293 4.73 9.01 2.58
C LEU A 293 4.27 9.56 1.24
N GLY A 294 3.68 8.71 0.40
CA GLY A 294 2.85 9.16 -0.70
C GLY A 294 1.41 9.36 -0.24
N VAL A 295 0.87 10.57 -0.35
CA VAL A 295 -0.48 10.91 0.06
C VAL A 295 -1.44 10.93 -1.13
N GLY A 296 -2.63 10.36 -0.93
CA GLY A 296 -3.65 10.15 -1.95
C GLY A 296 -4.49 11.38 -2.29
N ASN A 297 -5.53 11.12 -3.04
CA ASN A 297 -6.50 12.08 -3.55
C ASN A 297 -7.45 12.62 -2.47
N GLY A 298 -8.15 13.71 -2.82
CA GLY A 298 -9.22 14.28 -2.01
C GLY A 298 -10.54 13.51 -2.10
N SER A 299 -11.37 13.67 -1.09
CA SER A 299 -12.76 13.18 -1.04
C SER A 299 -13.73 14.33 -0.72
N PRO A 300 -14.69 14.65 -1.62
CA PRO A 300 -14.77 14.24 -3.04
C PRO A 300 -13.59 14.68 -3.88
N TRP A 301 -13.37 14.08 -5.05
CA TRP A 301 -12.24 14.43 -5.93
C TRP A 301 -12.24 15.89 -6.33
N THR A 302 -13.45 16.47 -6.59
CA THR A 302 -13.54 17.87 -6.99
C THR A 302 -13.35 18.83 -5.81
N ARG A 303 -12.38 19.73 -5.94
CA ARG A 303 -12.12 20.79 -4.98
C ARG A 303 -13.32 21.71 -4.76
N VAL A 304 -14.13 21.95 -5.81
CA VAL A 304 -15.31 22.82 -5.74
C VAL A 304 -16.33 22.37 -4.67
N ILE A 305 -16.41 21.07 -4.40
CA ILE A 305 -17.30 20.53 -3.35
C ILE A 305 -16.59 20.48 -2.00
N ARG A 306 -15.37 19.91 -1.93
CA ARG A 306 -14.69 19.71 -0.64
C ARG A 306 -14.11 21.00 -0.05
N SER A 307 -13.71 21.96 -0.91
CA SER A 307 -13.09 23.22 -0.52
C SER A 307 -13.51 24.34 -1.48
N PRO A 308 -14.78 24.78 -1.47
CA PRO A 308 -15.35 25.69 -2.48
C PRO A 308 -14.68 27.07 -2.50
N GLY A 309 -14.04 27.49 -1.42
CA GLY A 309 -13.20 28.69 -1.36
C GLY A 309 -11.80 28.51 -1.98
N GLY A 310 -11.48 27.33 -2.55
CA GLY A 310 -10.18 27.03 -3.13
C GLY A 310 -9.15 26.55 -2.10
N GLY A 311 -7.88 26.86 -2.36
CA GLY A 311 -6.73 26.44 -1.56
C GLY A 311 -6.11 25.14 -2.01
N ASP A 312 -4.93 24.85 -1.49
CA ASP A 312 -4.10 23.74 -1.94
C ASP A 312 -4.51 22.39 -1.35
N ASN A 313 -5.29 22.41 -0.27
CA ASN A 313 -5.80 21.24 0.45
C ASN A 313 -4.67 20.31 0.93
N LEU A 314 -3.72 20.82 1.72
CA LEU A 314 -2.67 20.01 2.30
C LEU A 314 -3.25 18.90 3.21
N PHE A 315 -2.71 17.67 3.13
CA PHE A 315 -1.55 17.23 2.33
C PHE A 315 -1.98 16.32 1.16
N LEU A 316 -3.09 16.61 0.46
CA LEU A 316 -3.49 15.82 -0.70
C LEU A 316 -2.41 15.84 -1.78
N ALA A 317 -2.26 14.74 -2.52
CA ALA A 317 -1.32 14.57 -3.62
C ALA A 317 0.08 15.10 -3.26
N SER A 318 0.58 14.74 -2.09
CA SER A 318 1.86 15.21 -1.53
C SER A 318 2.79 14.06 -1.19
N ILE A 319 4.07 14.35 -1.19
CA ILE A 319 5.09 13.57 -0.51
C ILE A 319 5.31 14.24 0.85
N VAL A 320 5.25 13.49 1.93
CA VAL A 320 5.45 13.99 3.30
C VAL A 320 6.58 13.21 3.95
N ALA A 321 7.56 13.90 4.51
CA ALA A 321 8.64 13.31 5.27
C ALA A 321 8.37 13.48 6.77
N LEU A 322 8.35 12.35 7.48
CA LEU A 322 8.19 12.31 8.93
C LEU A 322 9.43 11.76 9.60
N ASP A 323 9.75 12.26 10.77
CA ASP A 323 10.68 11.62 11.69
C ASP A 323 10.17 10.22 12.06
N ALA A 324 11.00 9.20 11.89
CA ALA A 324 10.58 7.80 12.02
C ALA A 324 10.23 7.40 13.46
N ASP A 325 10.77 8.09 14.47
CA ASP A 325 10.52 7.79 15.88
C ASP A 325 9.29 8.49 16.43
N THR A 326 9.06 9.74 16.01
CA THR A 326 8.04 10.62 16.60
C THR A 326 6.82 10.83 15.72
N GLY A 327 6.93 10.53 14.41
CA GLY A 327 5.87 10.82 13.43
C GLY A 327 5.68 12.33 13.17
N ARG A 328 6.62 13.20 13.59
CA ARG A 328 6.57 14.64 13.33
C ARG A 328 7.06 14.96 11.93
N MET A 329 6.40 15.87 11.25
CA MET A 329 6.76 16.26 9.90
C MET A 329 8.06 17.07 9.86
N ASN A 330 9.02 16.64 9.02
CA ASN A 330 10.23 17.37 8.72
C ASN A 330 10.02 18.34 7.55
N TRP A 331 9.40 17.83 6.47
CA TRP A 331 9.05 18.61 5.28
C TRP A 331 7.94 17.94 4.48
N TYR A 332 7.37 18.65 3.51
CA TYR A 332 6.46 18.11 2.51
C TYR A 332 6.73 18.75 1.14
N TYR A 333 6.36 18.02 0.08
CA TYR A 333 6.30 18.53 -1.28
C TYR A 333 4.97 18.13 -1.91
N GLN A 334 4.17 19.10 -2.36
CA GLN A 334 2.88 18.83 -2.97
C GLN A 334 3.00 18.79 -4.50
N THR A 335 2.81 17.60 -5.08
CA THR A 335 2.94 17.38 -6.53
C THR A 335 1.79 17.97 -7.33
N THR A 336 0.58 18.06 -6.74
CA THR A 336 -0.62 18.61 -7.38
C THR A 336 -1.44 19.41 -6.38
N PRO A 337 -1.11 20.70 -6.15
CA PRO A 337 -1.89 21.58 -5.27
C PRO A 337 -3.34 21.66 -5.73
N GLY A 338 -4.28 21.48 -4.79
CA GLY A 338 -5.72 21.56 -5.08
C GLY A 338 -6.23 20.52 -6.09
N ASP A 339 -5.64 19.34 -6.10
CA ASP A 339 -5.96 18.25 -7.03
C ASP A 339 -7.46 18.08 -7.28
N ASN A 340 -7.86 18.05 -8.57
CA ASN A 340 -9.22 17.82 -9.05
C ASN A 340 -9.35 16.56 -9.92
N TRP A 341 -8.26 15.83 -10.16
CA TRP A 341 -8.14 14.78 -11.17
C TRP A 341 -7.90 13.40 -10.60
N ASP A 342 -7.83 13.25 -9.27
CA ASP A 342 -7.42 12.00 -8.63
C ASP A 342 -5.97 11.61 -9.00
N TYR A 343 -5.05 12.59 -9.07
CA TYR A 343 -3.68 12.28 -9.46
C TYR A 343 -2.88 11.55 -8.38
N THR A 344 -3.06 11.86 -7.14
CA THR A 344 -2.37 11.26 -5.98
C THR A 344 -0.83 11.41 -6.03
N ALA A 345 -0.13 11.12 -4.94
CA ALA A 345 1.32 10.97 -4.89
C ALA A 345 1.73 9.64 -4.22
N VAL A 346 0.88 8.60 -4.36
CA VAL A 346 1.07 7.30 -3.71
C VAL A 346 1.84 6.28 -4.57
N GLN A 347 2.25 6.67 -5.77
CA GLN A 347 3.09 5.85 -6.64
C GLN A 347 4.42 5.57 -5.94
N ASP A 348 5.08 4.48 -6.34
CA ASP A 348 6.32 4.07 -5.70
C ASP A 348 7.34 5.20 -5.66
N ILE A 349 7.94 5.37 -4.49
CA ILE A 349 9.05 6.26 -4.22
C ILE A 349 10.32 5.43 -4.21
N ALA A 350 11.35 5.88 -4.90
CA ALA A 350 12.68 5.28 -4.85
C ALA A 350 13.70 6.30 -4.32
N LEU A 351 14.65 5.83 -3.54
CA LEU A 351 15.76 6.64 -3.03
C LEU A 351 17.02 6.35 -3.85
N ALA A 352 17.82 7.40 -4.09
CA ALA A 352 19.08 7.26 -4.80
C ALA A 352 20.08 8.32 -4.37
N ASP A 353 21.37 8.01 -4.56
CA ASP A 353 22.45 8.96 -4.51
C ASP A 353 22.87 9.29 -5.94
N MET A 354 22.86 10.56 -6.33
CA MET A 354 23.17 10.97 -7.69
C MET A 354 23.74 12.39 -7.77
N THR A 355 24.52 12.65 -8.80
CA THR A 355 25.03 14.01 -9.07
C THR A 355 23.97 14.81 -9.83
N VAL A 356 23.51 15.92 -9.27
CA VAL A 356 22.59 16.88 -9.89
C VAL A 356 23.32 18.23 -10.01
N ASP A 357 23.46 18.74 -11.22
CA ASP A 357 24.19 19.98 -11.53
C ASP A 357 25.64 20.03 -10.97
N GLY A 358 26.33 18.88 -10.98
CA GLY A 358 27.69 18.78 -10.47
C GLY A 358 27.79 18.69 -8.95
N VAL A 359 26.67 18.55 -8.25
CA VAL A 359 26.62 18.37 -6.77
C VAL A 359 26.04 17.00 -6.45
N ASP A 360 26.74 16.25 -5.63
CA ASP A 360 26.24 14.95 -5.13
C ASP A 360 25.09 15.20 -4.16
N ARG A 361 23.98 14.50 -4.41
CA ARG A 361 22.71 14.67 -3.70
C ARG A 361 22.12 13.30 -3.32
N LYS A 362 21.52 13.26 -2.15
CA LYS A 362 20.62 12.20 -1.75
C LYS A 362 19.21 12.59 -2.18
N VAL A 363 18.64 11.83 -3.14
CA VAL A 363 17.40 12.22 -3.79
C VAL A 363 16.30 11.19 -3.62
N LEU A 364 15.07 11.71 -3.61
CA LEU A 364 13.84 10.95 -3.73
C LEU A 364 13.33 11.10 -5.17
N LEU A 365 12.96 9.98 -5.78
CA LEU A 365 12.46 9.88 -7.14
C LEU A 365 11.01 9.40 -7.13
N GLN A 366 10.13 10.09 -7.88
CA GLN A 366 8.74 9.66 -8.04
C GLN A 366 8.16 10.07 -9.40
N ALA A 367 7.30 9.19 -9.97
CA ALA A 367 6.55 9.43 -11.19
C ALA A 367 5.04 9.28 -10.94
N PRO A 368 4.35 10.26 -10.35
CA PRO A 368 2.91 10.18 -10.07
C PRO A 368 2.05 10.32 -11.33
N LYS A 369 0.75 10.02 -11.20
CA LYS A 369 -0.25 10.07 -12.29
C LYS A 369 -0.38 11.46 -12.96
N ASN A 370 0.10 12.52 -12.31
CA ASN A 370 0.07 13.87 -12.87
C ASN A 370 0.98 14.07 -14.11
N GLY A 371 1.83 13.07 -14.40
CA GLY A 371 2.62 13.00 -15.64
C GLY A 371 4.02 13.61 -15.56
N PHE A 372 4.45 14.09 -14.40
CA PHE A 372 5.80 14.59 -14.16
C PHE A 372 6.64 13.62 -13.35
N PHE A 373 7.89 13.44 -13.72
CA PHE A 373 8.91 12.75 -12.95
C PHE A 373 9.64 13.77 -12.07
N TYR A 374 9.63 13.54 -10.78
CA TYR A 374 10.19 14.42 -9.77
C TYR A 374 11.51 13.89 -9.24
N VAL A 375 12.48 14.78 -9.06
CA VAL A 375 13.72 14.57 -8.31
C VAL A 375 13.74 15.58 -7.17
N ILE A 376 13.67 15.10 -5.94
CA ILE A 376 13.53 15.92 -4.73
C ILE A 376 14.69 15.64 -3.80
N ASP A 377 15.28 16.68 -3.20
CA ASP A 377 16.32 16.55 -2.19
C ASP A 377 15.71 15.93 -0.92
N ARG A 378 16.30 14.84 -0.41
CA ARG A 378 15.80 14.14 0.78
C ARG A 378 15.99 14.93 2.07
N ALA A 379 16.95 15.85 2.11
CA ALA A 379 17.27 16.62 3.30
C ALA A 379 16.17 17.62 3.68
N ASP A 380 15.55 18.28 2.68
CA ASP A 380 14.67 19.42 2.91
C ASP A 380 13.41 19.46 2.02
N GLY A 381 13.21 18.45 1.17
CA GLY A 381 12.07 18.39 0.26
C GLY A 381 12.15 19.35 -0.93
N LYS A 382 13.31 19.95 -1.20
CA LYS A 382 13.48 20.87 -2.31
C LYS A 382 13.38 20.17 -3.64
N LEU A 383 12.56 20.72 -4.56
CA LEU A 383 12.51 20.25 -5.92
C LEU A 383 13.82 20.53 -6.65
N LEU A 384 14.47 19.51 -7.18
CA LEU A 384 15.70 19.61 -7.98
C LEU A 384 15.39 19.49 -9.48
N ARG A 385 14.43 18.66 -9.86
CA ARG A 385 13.98 18.45 -11.25
C ARG A 385 12.52 18.03 -11.28
N ALA A 386 11.83 18.49 -12.33
CA ALA A 386 10.52 17.96 -12.72
C ALA A 386 10.44 17.94 -14.25
N HIS A 387 10.27 16.75 -14.83
CA HIS A 387 10.16 16.57 -16.27
C HIS A 387 8.93 15.76 -16.63
N PRO A 388 8.16 16.13 -17.67
CA PRO A 388 7.05 15.31 -18.12
C PRO A 388 7.59 13.99 -18.71
N PHE A 389 7.05 12.85 -18.25
CA PHE A 389 7.36 11.53 -18.82
C PHE A 389 6.24 11.01 -19.74
N ALA A 390 5.15 11.76 -19.83
CA ALA A 390 4.00 11.50 -20.69
C ALA A 390 3.48 12.82 -21.28
N THR A 391 2.51 12.75 -22.19
CA THR A 391 1.81 13.96 -22.66
C THR A 391 0.97 14.53 -21.52
N VAL A 392 1.35 15.70 -21.03
CA VAL A 392 0.66 16.43 -19.97
C VAL A 392 -0.21 17.52 -20.59
N THR A 393 -1.51 17.53 -20.28
CA THR A 393 -2.49 18.49 -20.83
C THR A 393 -3.04 19.45 -19.78
N TRP A 394 -2.88 19.17 -18.49
CA TRP A 394 -3.42 19.98 -17.40
C TRP A 394 -2.48 21.09 -16.95
N ALA A 395 -1.16 20.92 -17.20
CA ALA A 395 -0.13 21.91 -16.86
C ALA A 395 0.91 21.99 -17.97
N THR A 396 1.54 23.14 -18.13
CA THR A 396 2.63 23.35 -19.12
C THR A 396 3.97 22.82 -18.61
N HIS A 397 4.27 23.06 -17.34
CA HIS A 397 5.53 22.67 -16.69
C HIS A 397 5.38 22.80 -15.16
N VAL A 398 6.38 22.38 -14.43
CA VAL A 398 6.54 22.71 -13.00
C VAL A 398 7.55 23.85 -12.90
N ASP A 399 7.13 24.95 -12.27
CA ASP A 399 7.99 26.10 -12.01
C ASP A 399 9.06 25.72 -10.98
N MET A 400 10.33 25.88 -11.33
CA MET A 400 11.45 25.38 -10.50
C MET A 400 11.77 26.29 -9.30
N GLU A 401 11.28 27.54 -9.28
CA GLU A 401 11.47 28.43 -8.13
C GLU A 401 10.44 28.17 -7.05
N THR A 402 9.19 27.97 -7.45
CA THR A 402 8.08 27.75 -6.54
C THR A 402 7.80 26.26 -6.25
N GLY A 403 8.30 25.34 -7.09
CA GLY A 403 7.98 23.92 -7.05
C GLY A 403 6.55 23.60 -7.50
N ARG A 404 5.81 24.55 -8.07
CA ARG A 404 4.38 24.40 -8.38
C ARG A 404 4.15 24.14 -9.88
N PRO A 405 3.19 23.26 -10.23
CA PRO A 405 2.73 23.15 -11.60
C PRO A 405 2.09 24.46 -12.08
N VAL A 406 2.37 24.83 -13.34
CA VAL A 406 1.74 25.96 -14.03
C VAL A 406 0.57 25.39 -14.83
N GLU A 407 -0.63 25.49 -14.27
CA GLU A 407 -1.87 24.98 -14.86
C GLU A 407 -2.22 25.71 -16.18
N ASN A 408 -2.85 24.98 -17.13
CA ASN A 408 -3.31 25.52 -18.43
C ASN A 408 -4.64 26.27 -18.29
#